data_13b7f700c19baedc932d2909c7635154
#
_entry.id   13b7f700c19baedc932d2909c7635154
#
_cell.length_a   1.000
_cell.length_b   1.000
_cell.length_c   1.000
_cell.angle_alpha   90.00
_cell.angle_beta   90.00
_cell.angle_gamma   90.00
#
_symmetry.space_group_name_H-M   'P 1'
#
loop_
_entity.id
_entity.type
_entity.pdbx_description
1 polymer ?
#
loop_
_entity_poly.entity_id
_entity_poly.type
_entity_poly.pdbx_seq_one_letter_code
_entity_poly.pdbx_strand_id
1 'polypeptide(L)'
;DFISMARCLALTDTFWMKRADEDISWNDVSLYRNPFDDVIARIAFDGTGMYGRQNSPTSPEFATSGSFAKCWVREGDQVSLLKRGSEGYANAGFEPYSEVLAAEVLQAASIDHVPYTIENFHGKLASKCLLFTSEKVGFVSAHRFFDGPFDVEDVLAFCDAHGGDESFREMIVMDAVMANVDRHAGNYGFLVDNETGEILRMAPLFDQN
;
A
#
# COMPACT_ATOMS: atom_id res chain seq x y z
N ASP A 1 23.74 -9.42 0.32
CA ASP A 1 23.15 -8.11 0.51
C ASP A 1 21.66 -8.19 0.24
N PHE A 2 20.83 -7.81 1.25
CA PHE A 2 19.35 -7.91 1.19
C PHE A 2 18.77 -7.10 0.03
N ILE A 3 19.28 -5.91 -0.23
CA ILE A 3 18.82 -5.04 -1.32
C ILE A 3 19.01 -5.72 -2.69
N SER A 4 20.14 -6.37 -2.89
CA SER A 4 20.40 -7.16 -4.11
C SER A 4 19.47 -8.36 -4.22
N MET A 5 19.09 -8.97 -3.10
CA MET A 5 18.20 -10.13 -3.08
C MET A 5 16.75 -9.72 -3.36
N ALA A 6 16.25 -8.69 -2.69
CA ALA A 6 14.89 -8.17 -2.87
C ALA A 6 14.74 -7.37 -4.17
N ARG A 7 15.84 -7.05 -4.88
CA ARG A 7 15.86 -6.35 -6.19
C ARG A 7 15.14 -5.01 -6.21
N CYS A 8 14.88 -4.42 -5.06
CA CYS A 8 14.06 -3.21 -4.87
C CYS A 8 12.65 -3.30 -5.45
N LEU A 9 12.11 -4.51 -5.63
CA LEU A 9 10.77 -4.72 -6.17
C LEU A 9 9.70 -4.25 -5.20
N ALA A 10 8.72 -3.50 -5.71
CA ALA A 10 7.55 -3.02 -4.98
C ALA A 10 6.30 -3.13 -5.87
N LEU A 11 5.12 -3.12 -5.22
CA LEU A 11 3.83 -3.00 -5.92
C LEU A 11 3.39 -1.52 -6.07
N THR A 12 4.27 -0.58 -5.75
CA THR A 12 4.03 0.87 -5.91
C THR A 12 4.66 1.45 -7.16
N ASP A 13 5.56 0.72 -7.79
CA ASP A 13 6.29 1.18 -8.97
C ASP A 13 6.83 0.00 -9.80
N THR A 14 7.63 0.30 -10.83
CA THR A 14 8.30 -0.69 -11.69
C THR A 14 9.82 -0.57 -11.66
N PHE A 15 10.37 0.15 -10.70
CA PHE A 15 11.82 0.22 -10.51
C PHE A 15 12.33 -1.10 -9.92
N TRP A 16 13.46 -1.55 -10.45
CA TRP A 16 14.11 -2.76 -9.97
C TRP A 16 15.61 -2.74 -10.28
N MET A 17 16.34 -3.59 -9.63
CA MET A 17 17.78 -3.70 -9.83
C MET A 17 18.22 -5.14 -10.03
N LYS A 18 19.26 -5.28 -10.87
CA LYS A 18 19.99 -6.53 -11.05
C LYS A 18 21.48 -6.25 -11.11
N ARG A 19 22.28 -7.28 -10.90
CA ARG A 19 23.72 -7.21 -11.19
C ARG A 19 23.93 -7.16 -12.70
N ALA A 20 25.00 -6.52 -13.13
CA ALA A 20 25.31 -6.39 -14.55
C ALA A 20 25.59 -7.74 -15.25
N ASP A 21 26.02 -8.74 -14.48
CA ASP A 21 26.35 -10.09 -14.93
C ASP A 21 25.16 -11.08 -14.89
N GLU A 22 23.97 -10.64 -14.44
CA GLU A 22 22.77 -11.48 -14.40
C GLU A 22 21.98 -11.39 -15.71
N ASP A 23 21.65 -12.56 -16.26
CA ASP A 23 20.78 -12.68 -17.45
C ASP A 23 19.32 -12.91 -17.01
N ILE A 24 18.72 -11.87 -16.44
CA ILE A 24 17.33 -11.83 -16.02
C ILE A 24 16.65 -10.57 -16.57
N SER A 25 15.37 -10.68 -16.84
CA SER A 25 14.50 -9.60 -17.36
C SER A 25 13.44 -9.18 -16.35
N TRP A 26 12.74 -8.09 -16.62
CA TRP A 26 11.57 -7.66 -15.86
C TRP A 26 10.49 -8.76 -15.78
N ASN A 27 10.28 -9.51 -16.86
CA ASN A 27 9.29 -10.57 -16.89
C ASN A 27 9.58 -11.69 -15.87
N ASP A 28 10.83 -11.92 -15.55
CA ASP A 28 11.25 -13.00 -14.65
C ASP A 28 11.04 -12.63 -13.17
N VAL A 29 10.94 -11.33 -12.85
CA VAL A 29 10.94 -10.84 -11.47
C VAL A 29 9.74 -9.96 -11.11
N SER A 30 9.00 -9.44 -12.11
CA SER A 30 7.89 -8.52 -11.89
C SER A 30 6.87 -9.06 -10.89
N LEU A 31 6.61 -8.31 -9.83
CA LEU A 31 5.55 -8.62 -8.87
C LEU A 31 4.15 -8.51 -9.47
N TYR A 32 3.99 -7.84 -10.60
CA TYR A 32 2.71 -7.76 -11.32
C TYR A 32 2.41 -9.01 -12.15
N ARG A 33 3.43 -9.78 -12.52
CA ARG A 33 3.32 -10.91 -13.46
C ARG A 33 3.56 -12.27 -12.83
N ASN A 34 4.31 -12.32 -11.75
CA ASN A 34 4.74 -13.56 -11.12
C ASN A 34 3.94 -13.89 -9.86
N PRO A 35 3.78 -15.16 -9.49
CA PRO A 35 3.16 -15.56 -8.24
C PRO A 35 3.99 -15.07 -7.04
N PHE A 36 3.32 -14.82 -5.92
CA PHE A 36 3.97 -14.46 -4.67
C PHE A 36 4.40 -15.70 -3.90
N ASP A 37 5.34 -15.52 -2.97
CA ASP A 37 5.79 -16.60 -2.09
C ASP A 37 4.81 -16.74 -0.90
N ASP A 38 3.98 -17.79 -0.93
CA ASP A 38 2.98 -18.08 0.11
C ASP A 38 3.60 -18.29 1.50
N VAL A 39 4.86 -18.70 1.57
CA VAL A 39 5.53 -18.88 2.86
C VAL A 39 5.86 -17.52 3.48
N ILE A 40 6.37 -16.60 2.69
CA ILE A 40 6.67 -15.23 3.16
C ILE A 40 5.38 -14.51 3.52
N ALA A 41 4.36 -14.59 2.66
CA ALA A 41 3.04 -14.00 2.91
C ALA A 41 2.46 -14.51 4.25
N ARG A 42 2.54 -15.82 4.50
CA ARG A 42 2.09 -16.42 5.76
C ARG A 42 2.90 -15.95 6.96
N ILE A 43 4.23 -15.86 6.84
CA ILE A 43 5.09 -15.35 7.92
C ILE A 43 4.73 -13.90 8.24
N ALA A 44 4.56 -13.06 7.24
CA ALA A 44 4.23 -11.66 7.40
C ALA A 44 2.84 -11.46 8.05
N PHE A 45 1.87 -12.31 7.70
CA PHE A 45 0.52 -12.22 8.22
C PHE A 45 0.35 -12.87 9.60
N ASP A 46 0.94 -14.05 9.83
CA ASP A 46 0.76 -14.81 11.08
C ASP A 46 1.77 -14.43 12.16
N GLY A 47 2.88 -13.81 11.79
CA GLY A 47 3.98 -13.48 12.72
C GLY A 47 4.79 -14.70 13.15
N THR A 48 4.61 -15.84 12.51
CA THR A 48 5.32 -17.10 12.86
C THR A 48 6.50 -17.31 11.93
N GLY A 49 7.70 -16.98 12.40
CA GLY A 49 8.94 -17.19 11.64
C GLY A 49 9.28 -18.66 11.47
N MET A 50 9.49 -19.12 10.26
CA MET A 50 10.17 -20.38 9.96
C MET A 50 11.60 -20.07 9.51
N TYR A 51 12.55 -20.27 10.41
CA TYR A 51 13.97 -20.24 10.07
C TYR A 51 14.32 -21.50 9.26
N GLY A 52 14.92 -21.31 8.09
CA GLY A 52 15.61 -22.39 7.38
C GLY A 52 15.12 -22.79 5.98
N ARG A 53 14.18 -22.05 5.36
CA ARG A 53 13.86 -22.23 3.93
C ARG A 53 14.51 -21.13 3.07
N GLN A 54 14.97 -21.50 1.87
CA GLN A 54 15.26 -20.52 0.83
C GLN A 54 13.92 -19.89 0.39
N ASN A 55 13.62 -18.74 0.94
CA ASN A 55 12.45 -17.95 0.55
C ASN A 55 12.75 -17.24 -0.78
N SER A 56 11.73 -17.01 -1.58
CA SER A 56 11.87 -16.20 -2.78
C SER A 56 12.27 -14.76 -2.38
N PRO A 57 13.34 -14.20 -2.94
CA PRO A 57 13.73 -12.83 -2.65
C PRO A 57 12.80 -11.79 -3.29
N THR A 58 11.86 -12.22 -4.14
CA THR A 58 10.96 -11.38 -4.92
C THR A 58 9.54 -11.35 -4.35
N SER A 59 9.39 -11.29 -3.04
CA SER A 59 8.09 -11.19 -2.37
C SER A 59 7.72 -9.73 -2.09
N PRO A 60 6.46 -9.29 -2.34
CA PRO A 60 6.03 -7.90 -2.14
C PRO A 60 6.11 -7.45 -0.67
N GLU A 61 6.09 -8.38 0.28
CA GLU A 61 6.18 -8.10 1.71
C GLU A 61 7.48 -7.38 2.09
N PHE A 62 8.56 -7.57 1.35
CA PHE A 62 9.84 -6.91 1.61
C PHE A 62 9.82 -5.39 1.40
N ALA A 63 8.90 -4.89 0.58
CA ALA A 63 8.72 -3.46 0.31
C ALA A 63 7.47 -2.88 0.98
N THR A 64 6.71 -3.70 1.72
CA THR A 64 5.46 -3.27 2.33
C THR A 64 5.72 -2.63 3.69
N SER A 65 5.41 -1.35 3.82
CA SER A 65 5.57 -0.56 5.06
C SER A 65 4.38 -0.72 6.01
N GLY A 66 4.55 -0.24 7.26
CA GLY A 66 3.53 -0.17 8.30
C GLY A 66 3.63 -1.27 9.35
N SER A 67 3.11 -1.01 10.55
CA SER A 67 3.29 -1.82 11.78
C SER A 67 2.36 -3.02 11.91
N PHE A 68 1.21 -3.02 11.25
CA PHE A 68 0.26 -4.13 11.32
C PHE A 68 0.72 -5.32 10.48
N ALA A 69 0.43 -6.53 10.99
CA ALA A 69 0.66 -7.76 10.24
C ALA A 69 -0.20 -7.78 8.98
N LYS A 70 0.43 -7.95 7.83
CA LYS A 70 -0.20 -7.88 6.52
C LYS A 70 0.51 -8.76 5.51
N CYS A 71 -0.22 -9.17 4.48
CA CYS A 71 0.37 -9.86 3.34
C CYS A 71 -0.37 -9.53 2.05
N TRP A 72 0.31 -9.78 0.95
CA TRP A 72 -0.26 -9.71 -0.38
C TRP A 72 -0.67 -11.09 -0.85
N VAL A 73 -1.84 -11.19 -1.45
CA VAL A 73 -2.32 -12.42 -2.08
C VAL A 73 -2.70 -12.15 -3.53
N ARG A 74 -2.45 -13.15 -4.37
CA ARG A 74 -2.83 -13.12 -5.78
C ARG A 74 -3.87 -14.19 -6.06
N GLU A 75 -5.02 -13.78 -6.57
CA GLU A 75 -6.12 -14.65 -6.98
C GLU A 75 -6.41 -14.40 -8.47
N GLY A 76 -5.86 -15.25 -9.33
CA GLY A 76 -5.86 -15.00 -10.78
C GLY A 76 -5.09 -13.71 -11.11
N ASP A 77 -5.75 -12.79 -11.79
CA ASP A 77 -5.17 -11.48 -12.15
C ASP A 77 -5.33 -10.41 -11.06
N GLN A 78 -6.08 -10.71 -9.99
CA GLN A 78 -6.30 -9.77 -8.89
C GLN A 78 -5.22 -9.91 -7.83
N VAL A 79 -4.70 -8.78 -7.37
CA VAL A 79 -3.78 -8.67 -6.24
C VAL A 79 -4.49 -7.92 -5.12
N SER A 80 -4.47 -8.47 -3.92
CA SER A 80 -5.12 -7.89 -2.74
C SER A 80 -4.14 -7.79 -1.59
N LEU A 81 -4.27 -6.74 -0.79
CA LEU A 81 -3.63 -6.60 0.51
C LEU A 81 -4.60 -7.08 1.59
N LEU A 82 -4.13 -7.97 2.44
CA LEU A 82 -4.80 -8.41 3.66
C LEU A 82 -4.08 -7.79 4.86
N LYS A 83 -4.82 -7.08 5.71
CA LYS A 83 -4.30 -6.52 6.96
C LYS A 83 -5.03 -7.15 8.14
N ARG A 84 -4.26 -7.68 9.09
CA ARG A 84 -4.79 -8.23 10.34
C ARG A 84 -4.86 -7.13 11.39
N GLY A 85 -5.85 -7.23 12.29
CA GLY A 85 -5.92 -6.39 13.47
C GLY A 85 -4.74 -6.62 14.43
N SER A 86 -4.46 -5.63 15.24
CA SER A 86 -3.41 -5.68 16.25
C SER A 86 -3.75 -6.66 17.39
N GLU A 87 -2.74 -7.01 18.18
CA GLU A 87 -2.90 -7.77 19.43
C GLU A 87 -2.36 -6.92 20.59
N GLY A 88 -3.15 -6.79 21.67
CA GLY A 88 -2.68 -6.17 22.91
C GLY A 88 -2.94 -4.65 23.08
N TYR A 89 -3.66 -4.01 22.18
CA TYR A 89 -4.11 -2.61 22.30
C TYR A 89 -5.61 -2.52 22.64
N ALA A 90 -6.09 -1.33 23.04
CA ALA A 90 -7.48 -1.13 23.45
C ALA A 90 -8.52 -1.52 22.37
N ASN A 91 -8.18 -1.33 21.11
CA ASN A 91 -9.01 -1.69 19.95
C ASN A 91 -8.53 -2.97 19.25
N ALA A 92 -7.73 -3.79 19.93
CA ALA A 92 -7.10 -4.96 19.36
C ALA A 92 -8.10 -5.87 18.64
N GLY A 93 -7.84 -6.13 17.36
CA GLY A 93 -8.65 -7.00 16.51
C GLY A 93 -9.84 -6.30 15.83
N PHE A 94 -10.15 -5.05 16.13
CA PHE A 94 -11.25 -4.31 15.51
C PHE A 94 -10.83 -3.43 14.33
N GLU A 95 -9.54 -3.21 14.11
CA GLU A 95 -9.00 -2.38 13.04
C GLU A 95 -9.53 -2.79 11.65
N PRO A 96 -9.68 -4.09 11.30
CA PRO A 96 -10.28 -4.47 10.03
C PRO A 96 -11.70 -3.93 9.83
N TYR A 97 -12.51 -3.89 10.92
CA TYR A 97 -13.85 -3.31 10.85
C TYR A 97 -13.83 -1.80 10.71
N SER A 98 -12.86 -1.12 11.35
CA SER A 98 -12.69 0.33 11.22
C SER A 98 -12.37 0.71 9.78
N GLU A 99 -11.46 -0.02 9.09
CA GLU A 99 -11.14 0.21 7.69
C GLU A 99 -12.36 0.03 6.77
N VAL A 100 -13.15 -1.01 6.98
CA VAL A 100 -14.37 -1.26 6.18
C VAL A 100 -15.41 -0.18 6.44
N LEU A 101 -15.67 0.16 7.71
CA LEU A 101 -16.63 1.22 8.06
C LEU A 101 -16.23 2.57 7.46
N ALA A 102 -14.94 2.92 7.55
CA ALA A 102 -14.43 4.14 6.97
C ALA A 102 -14.62 4.17 5.44
N ALA A 103 -14.34 3.06 4.75
CA ALA A 103 -14.57 2.94 3.32
C ALA A 103 -16.06 3.10 2.96
N GLU A 104 -16.98 2.53 3.74
CA GLU A 104 -18.43 2.72 3.53
C GLU A 104 -18.88 4.17 3.73
N VAL A 105 -18.30 4.88 4.70
CA VAL A 105 -18.55 6.32 4.91
C VAL A 105 -18.06 7.14 3.72
N LEU A 106 -16.85 6.87 3.22
CA LEU A 106 -16.31 7.52 2.02
C LEU A 106 -17.16 7.22 0.78
N GLN A 107 -17.61 5.98 0.62
CA GLN A 107 -18.53 5.58 -0.45
C GLN A 107 -19.83 6.35 -0.39
N ALA A 108 -20.42 6.49 0.79
CA ALA A 108 -21.66 7.25 0.99
C ALA A 108 -21.48 8.75 0.70
N ALA A 109 -20.31 9.29 0.94
CA ALA A 109 -19.92 10.66 0.60
C ALA A 109 -19.51 10.82 -0.88
N SER A 110 -19.45 9.76 -1.67
CA SER A 110 -19.01 9.75 -3.07
C SER A 110 -17.55 10.21 -3.25
N ILE A 111 -16.71 9.97 -2.26
CA ILE A 111 -15.28 10.32 -2.28
C ILE A 111 -14.48 9.15 -2.86
N ASP A 112 -13.48 9.46 -3.70
CA ASP A 112 -12.60 8.45 -4.29
C ASP A 112 -11.73 7.78 -3.20
N HIS A 113 -11.91 6.49 -3.03
CA HIS A 113 -11.26 5.71 -1.99
C HIS A 113 -11.01 4.27 -2.41
N VAL A 114 -10.14 3.58 -1.68
CA VAL A 114 -9.91 2.15 -1.81
C VAL A 114 -11.01 1.41 -1.05
N PRO A 115 -11.83 0.58 -1.72
CA PRO A 115 -12.86 -0.24 -1.04
C PRO A 115 -12.21 -1.34 -0.19
N TYR A 116 -12.77 -1.56 1.00
CA TYR A 116 -12.36 -2.63 1.91
C TYR A 116 -13.48 -3.62 2.15
N THR A 117 -13.13 -4.88 2.37
CA THR A 117 -14.03 -5.95 2.78
C THR A 117 -13.43 -6.72 3.96
N ILE A 118 -14.29 -7.39 4.73
CA ILE A 118 -13.84 -8.32 5.77
C ILE A 118 -13.59 -9.69 5.16
N GLU A 119 -12.45 -10.28 5.53
CA GLU A 119 -12.09 -11.64 5.17
C GLU A 119 -11.60 -12.44 6.38
N ASN A 120 -11.84 -13.75 6.38
CA ASN A 120 -11.18 -14.67 7.31
C ASN A 120 -10.03 -15.35 6.59
N PHE A 121 -8.81 -14.94 6.88
CA PHE A 121 -7.61 -15.50 6.28
C PHE A 121 -6.79 -16.26 7.33
N HIS A 122 -6.53 -17.53 7.09
CA HIS A 122 -5.87 -18.46 8.02
C HIS A 122 -6.53 -18.50 9.42
N GLY A 123 -7.86 -18.39 9.50
CA GLY A 123 -8.60 -18.37 10.76
C GLY A 123 -8.50 -17.06 11.54
N LYS A 124 -7.96 -16.01 10.94
CA LYS A 124 -7.84 -14.68 11.54
C LYS A 124 -8.64 -13.66 10.74
N LEU A 125 -9.25 -12.71 11.44
CA LEU A 125 -9.98 -11.61 10.83
C LEU A 125 -9.00 -10.64 10.16
N ALA A 126 -9.30 -10.26 8.94
CA ALA A 126 -8.53 -9.28 8.16
C ALA A 126 -9.46 -8.34 7.38
N SER A 127 -9.00 -7.13 7.13
CA SER A 127 -9.49 -6.30 6.04
C SER A 127 -8.77 -6.68 4.76
N LYS A 128 -9.50 -6.67 3.65
CA LYS A 128 -8.98 -6.94 2.30
C LYS A 128 -9.29 -5.78 1.39
N CYS A 129 -8.29 -5.28 0.69
CA CYS A 129 -8.48 -4.30 -0.37
C CYS A 129 -7.70 -4.70 -1.63
N LEU A 130 -8.19 -4.25 -2.79
CA LEU A 130 -7.50 -4.48 -4.06
C LEU A 130 -6.30 -3.54 -4.21
N LEU A 131 -5.28 -4.02 -4.90
CA LEU A 131 -4.17 -3.19 -5.35
C LEU A 131 -4.70 -2.12 -6.32
N PHE A 132 -4.39 -0.86 -6.07
CA PHE A 132 -4.82 0.27 -6.90
C PHE A 132 -3.73 0.76 -7.86
N THR A 133 -2.57 0.15 -7.84
CA THR A 133 -1.46 0.39 -8.78
C THR A 133 -1.38 -0.68 -9.86
N SER A 134 -0.55 -0.46 -10.85
CA SER A 134 -0.33 -1.40 -11.96
C SER A 134 1.08 -1.23 -12.53
N GLU A 135 1.46 -2.02 -13.53
CA GLU A 135 2.73 -1.79 -14.25
C GLU A 135 2.80 -0.43 -14.94
N LYS A 136 1.65 0.20 -15.24
CA LYS A 136 1.61 1.53 -15.89
C LYS A 136 1.46 2.66 -14.90
N VAL A 137 0.78 2.41 -13.79
CA VAL A 137 0.43 3.43 -12.81
C VAL A 137 1.03 3.06 -11.46
N GLY A 138 1.95 3.87 -11.01
CA GLY A 138 2.60 3.77 -9.71
C GLY A 138 1.95 4.65 -8.65
N PHE A 139 2.41 4.51 -7.42
CA PHE A 139 2.04 5.36 -6.29
C PHE A 139 3.29 5.96 -5.66
N VAL A 140 3.28 7.28 -5.49
CA VAL A 140 4.31 8.01 -4.76
C VAL A 140 3.66 8.74 -3.59
N SER A 141 4.08 8.41 -2.38
CA SER A 141 3.56 9.03 -1.17
C SER A 141 3.99 10.48 -1.04
N ALA A 142 3.13 11.31 -0.44
CA ALA A 142 3.29 12.77 -0.40
C ALA A 142 4.66 13.22 0.12
N HIS A 143 5.18 12.56 1.17
CA HIS A 143 6.48 12.92 1.74
C HIS A 143 7.68 12.84 0.76
N ARG A 144 7.51 12.18 -0.39
CA ARG A 144 8.56 12.05 -1.41
C ARG A 144 8.66 13.27 -2.33
N PHE A 145 7.69 14.15 -2.31
CA PHE A 145 7.66 15.37 -3.13
C PHE A 145 8.26 16.60 -2.44
N PHE A 146 8.61 16.48 -1.14
CA PHE A 146 9.11 17.60 -0.35
C PHE A 146 10.49 17.30 0.21
N ASP A 147 11.41 18.24 0.02
CA ASP A 147 12.75 18.20 0.60
C ASP A 147 12.74 18.92 1.97
N GLY A 148 12.64 18.16 3.06
CA GLY A 148 12.62 18.68 4.42
C GLY A 148 11.21 18.78 5.04
N PRO A 149 11.04 19.51 6.15
CA PRO A 149 9.75 19.71 6.79
C PRO A 149 8.80 20.50 5.89
N PHE A 150 7.55 20.09 5.84
CA PHE A 150 6.47 20.75 5.11
C PHE A 150 5.17 20.73 5.94
N ASP A 151 4.25 21.62 5.64
CA ASP A 151 2.96 21.76 6.30
C ASP A 151 1.78 21.54 5.33
N VAL A 152 0.55 21.75 5.81
CA VAL A 152 -0.68 21.56 5.04
C VAL A 152 -0.78 22.55 3.89
N GLU A 153 -0.30 23.77 4.07
CA GLU A 153 -0.29 24.82 3.05
C GLU A 153 0.63 24.46 1.88
N ASP A 154 1.80 23.88 2.18
CA ASP A 154 2.73 23.40 1.15
C ASP A 154 2.10 22.29 0.31
N VAL A 155 1.41 21.33 0.98
CA VAL A 155 0.73 20.24 0.29
C VAL A 155 -0.44 20.76 -0.54
N LEU A 156 -1.23 21.71 -0.02
CA LEU A 156 -2.32 22.33 -0.77
C LEU A 156 -1.81 23.04 -2.04
N ALA A 157 -0.74 23.81 -1.92
CA ALA A 157 -0.12 24.48 -3.07
C ALA A 157 0.39 23.47 -4.11
N PHE A 158 0.97 22.37 -3.66
CA PHE A 158 1.40 21.28 -4.54
C PHE A 158 0.21 20.62 -5.23
N CYS A 159 -0.86 20.30 -4.48
CA CYS A 159 -2.07 19.71 -5.01
C CYS A 159 -2.77 20.63 -6.03
N ASP A 160 -2.84 21.93 -5.75
CA ASP A 160 -3.42 22.93 -6.66
C ASP A 160 -2.68 22.94 -8.01
N ALA A 161 -1.35 22.88 -7.96
CA ALA A 161 -0.53 22.83 -9.17
C ALA A 161 -0.70 21.53 -9.99
N HIS A 162 -1.17 20.43 -9.38
CA HIS A 162 -1.27 19.11 -10.00
C HIS A 162 -2.71 18.56 -10.06
N GLY A 163 -3.72 19.39 -9.83
CA GLY A 163 -5.14 19.02 -9.94
C GLY A 163 -5.66 18.10 -8.83
N GLY A 164 -5.03 18.10 -7.66
CA GLY A 164 -5.40 17.26 -6.52
C GLY A 164 -5.97 18.01 -5.31
N ASP A 165 -6.22 19.30 -5.39
CA ASP A 165 -6.62 20.15 -4.28
C ASP A 165 -7.99 19.78 -3.68
N GLU A 166 -8.98 19.45 -4.51
CA GLU A 166 -10.30 18.98 -4.05
C GLU A 166 -10.17 17.69 -3.25
N SER A 167 -9.50 16.67 -3.80
CA SER A 167 -9.31 15.38 -3.13
C SER A 167 -8.53 15.50 -1.82
N PHE A 168 -7.54 16.40 -1.74
CA PHE A 168 -6.80 16.63 -0.51
C PHE A 168 -7.67 17.33 0.56
N ARG A 169 -8.51 18.30 0.16
CA ARG A 169 -9.48 18.95 1.07
C ARG A 169 -10.52 17.97 1.58
N GLU A 170 -11.06 17.12 0.70
CA GLU A 170 -11.99 16.05 1.05
C GLU A 170 -11.35 15.10 2.08
N MET A 171 -10.10 14.70 1.87
CA MET A 171 -9.36 13.87 2.83
C MET A 171 -9.29 14.52 4.21
N ILE A 172 -8.90 15.80 4.32
CA ILE A 172 -8.83 16.52 5.60
C ILE A 172 -10.19 16.56 6.30
N VAL A 173 -11.26 16.85 5.54
CA VAL A 173 -12.61 16.90 6.10
C VAL A 173 -13.04 15.53 6.59
N MET A 174 -12.78 14.48 5.82
CA MET A 174 -13.17 13.11 6.20
C MET A 174 -12.33 12.58 7.36
N ASP A 175 -11.05 12.88 7.43
CA ASP A 175 -10.24 12.55 8.61
C ASP A 175 -10.80 13.20 9.89
N ALA A 176 -11.28 14.44 9.79
CA ALA A 176 -11.94 15.10 10.92
C ALA A 176 -13.29 14.47 11.29
N VAL A 177 -14.11 14.06 10.30
CA VAL A 177 -15.40 13.40 10.49
C VAL A 177 -15.24 12.02 11.13
N MET A 178 -14.25 11.27 10.67
CA MET A 178 -13.96 9.90 11.15
C MET A 178 -13.05 9.87 12.38
N ALA A 179 -12.57 11.03 12.85
CA ALA A 179 -11.56 11.15 13.91
C ALA A 179 -10.28 10.35 13.63
N ASN A 180 -9.87 10.28 12.35
CA ASN A 180 -8.63 9.65 11.96
C ASN A 180 -7.45 10.51 12.45
N VAL A 181 -6.70 10.00 13.42
CA VAL A 181 -5.58 10.71 14.05
C VAL A 181 -4.21 10.23 13.54
N ASP A 182 -4.19 9.23 12.67
CA ASP A 182 -2.96 8.62 12.14
C ASP A 182 -2.66 9.03 10.70
N ARG A 183 -3.28 10.10 10.19
CA ARG A 183 -2.98 10.61 8.86
C ARG A 183 -1.58 11.20 8.81
N HIS A 184 -0.67 10.52 8.19
CA HIS A 184 0.67 11.01 7.92
C HIS A 184 0.98 10.96 6.40
N ALA A 185 2.01 11.67 5.97
CA ALA A 185 2.34 11.83 4.55
C ALA A 185 2.79 10.55 3.81
N GLY A 186 2.80 9.41 4.50
CA GLY A 186 2.93 8.07 3.91
C GLY A 186 1.60 7.45 3.50
N ASN A 187 0.47 7.91 4.10
CA ASN A 187 -0.88 7.36 3.91
C ASN A 187 -1.72 8.15 2.90
N TYR A 188 -1.11 9.06 2.16
CA TYR A 188 -1.68 9.71 0.97
C TYR A 188 -0.56 10.10 0.00
N GLY A 189 -0.92 10.40 -1.24
CA GLY A 189 0.05 10.76 -2.27
C GLY A 189 -0.59 10.77 -3.65
N PHE A 190 0.22 10.52 -4.66
CA PHE A 190 -0.18 10.69 -6.05
C PHE A 190 0.04 9.41 -6.85
N LEU A 191 -0.87 9.16 -7.78
CA LEU A 191 -0.67 8.20 -8.85
C LEU A 191 0.22 8.85 -9.90
N VAL A 192 1.19 8.09 -10.36
CA VAL A 192 2.16 8.53 -11.37
C VAL A 192 2.22 7.52 -12.52
N ASP A 193 2.51 8.02 -13.70
CA ASP A 193 2.84 7.17 -14.83
C ASP A 193 4.25 6.59 -14.62
N ASN A 194 4.37 5.26 -14.59
CA ASN A 194 5.64 4.58 -14.32
C ASN A 194 6.68 4.73 -15.45
N GLU A 195 6.26 5.09 -16.65
CA GLU A 195 7.16 5.27 -17.79
C GLU A 195 7.71 6.71 -17.84
N THR A 196 6.84 7.70 -17.63
CA THR A 196 7.20 9.11 -17.76
C THR A 196 7.52 9.80 -16.44
N GLY A 197 7.02 9.26 -15.32
CA GLY A 197 7.10 9.89 -14.00
C GLY A 197 6.11 11.04 -13.81
N GLU A 198 5.20 11.28 -14.76
CA GLU A 198 4.21 12.35 -14.66
C GLU A 198 3.17 12.04 -13.58
N ILE A 199 2.80 13.06 -12.81
CA ILE A 199 1.70 12.98 -11.85
C ILE A 199 0.38 12.93 -12.61
N LEU A 200 -0.40 11.88 -12.37
CA LEU A 200 -1.69 11.68 -13.03
C LEU A 200 -2.85 12.29 -12.22
N ARG A 201 -2.87 12.04 -10.93
CA ARG A 201 -3.88 12.56 -9.98
C ARG A 201 -3.51 12.17 -8.55
N MET A 202 -4.21 12.72 -7.57
CA MET A 202 -4.14 12.21 -6.21
C MET A 202 -4.62 10.75 -6.16
N ALA A 203 -3.97 9.93 -5.35
CA ALA A 203 -4.37 8.54 -5.15
C ALA A 203 -5.73 8.47 -4.42
N PRO A 204 -6.54 7.41 -4.63
CA PRO A 204 -7.74 7.20 -3.84
C PRO A 204 -7.39 7.14 -2.35
N LEU A 205 -8.29 7.57 -1.46
CA LEU A 205 -8.05 7.55 -0.02
C LEU A 205 -7.94 6.11 0.48
N PHE A 206 -6.93 5.84 1.29
CA PHE A 206 -6.68 4.53 1.89
C PHE A 206 -6.14 4.67 3.31
N ASP A 207 -6.11 3.58 4.06
CA ASP A 207 -5.55 3.52 5.43
C ASP A 207 -6.23 4.52 6.38
N GLN A 208 -7.53 4.31 6.58
CA GLN A 208 -8.41 5.17 7.38
C GLN A 208 -8.61 4.56 8.78
N ASN A 209 -7.56 4.50 9.60
CA ASN A 209 -7.63 3.91 10.95
C ASN A 209 -7.60 4.96 12.05
#